data_91f3dcca1d16b9f6b2a37641c3e4ac8a
#
_entry.id   91f3dcca1d16b9f6b2a37641c3e4ac8a
#
_cell.length_a   1.000
_cell.length_b   1.000
_cell.length_c   1.000
_cell.angle_alpha   90.00
_cell.angle_beta   90.00
_cell.angle_gamma   90.00
#
_symmetry.space_group_name_H-M   'P 1'
#
loop_
_entity.id
_entity.type
_entity.pdbx_description
1 polymer ?
#
loop_
_entity_poly.entity_id
_entity_poly.type
_entity_poly.pdbx_seq_one_letter_code
_entity_poly.pdbx_strand_id
1 'polypeptide(L)'
;MKWSLEFIDEAINDLKSLDNSQRKQITRAIEKVRQNPLPDYEGGYGKPLGNKGNINLSGCLKIKLKASGLRAVYRLIRTETTMQMVVIGLRADEEVYKTAGKRLQKIRSE
;
A
#
# COMPACT_ATOMS: atom_id res chain seq x y z
N MET A 1 16.31 12.09 2.17
CA MET A 1 15.38 12.45 1.08
C MET A 1 13.97 12.08 1.48
N LYS A 2 13.03 12.98 1.28
CA LYS A 2 11.66 12.75 1.72
C LYS A 2 10.79 12.29 0.55
N TRP A 3 10.07 11.20 0.76
CA TRP A 3 9.15 10.67 -0.23
C TRP A 3 7.82 11.41 -0.20
N SER A 4 7.27 11.70 -1.37
CA SER A 4 5.92 12.24 -1.51
C SER A 4 4.92 11.12 -1.29
N LEU A 5 3.75 11.45 -0.77
CA LEU A 5 2.67 10.48 -0.53
C LEU A 5 1.53 10.80 -1.48
N GLU A 6 1.10 9.78 -2.21
CA GLU A 6 -0.02 9.89 -3.15
C GLU A 6 -0.97 8.74 -2.92
N PHE A 7 -2.27 8.99 -3.11
CA PHE A 7 -3.31 7.97 -3.05
C PHE A 7 -4.03 7.95 -4.39
N ILE A 8 -4.21 6.77 -4.98
CA ILE A 8 -5.14 6.68 -6.11
C ILE A 8 -6.56 6.90 -5.58
N ASP A 9 -7.48 7.28 -6.46
CA ASP A 9 -8.85 7.62 -6.05
C ASP A 9 -9.52 6.50 -5.25
N GLU A 10 -9.34 5.26 -5.68
CA GLU A 10 -9.91 4.10 -4.99
C GLU A 10 -9.33 3.94 -3.58
N ALA A 11 -8.04 4.25 -3.40
CA ALA A 11 -7.42 4.18 -2.08
C ALA A 11 -7.95 5.30 -1.15
N ILE A 12 -8.24 6.46 -1.70
CA ILE A 12 -8.89 7.54 -0.94
C ILE A 12 -10.26 7.07 -0.45
N ASN A 13 -11.03 6.44 -1.32
CA ASN A 13 -12.34 5.90 -0.96
C ASN A 13 -12.23 4.81 0.11
N ASP A 14 -11.22 3.95 0.00
CA ASP A 14 -10.94 2.94 1.01
C ASP A 14 -10.72 3.61 2.38
N LEU A 15 -9.90 4.64 2.42
CA LEU A 15 -9.58 5.36 3.64
C LEU A 15 -10.83 5.99 4.26
N LYS A 16 -11.66 6.59 3.42
CA LYS A 16 -12.91 7.24 3.87
C LYS A 16 -13.90 6.24 4.46
N SER A 17 -13.86 4.99 4.03
CA SER A 17 -14.79 3.97 4.52
C SER A 17 -14.41 3.42 5.89
N LEU A 18 -13.23 3.74 6.39
CA LEU A 18 -12.79 3.33 7.72
C LEU A 18 -13.37 4.28 8.78
N ASP A 19 -13.53 3.79 10.03
CA ASP A 19 -13.90 4.68 11.11
C ASP A 19 -12.72 5.55 11.53
N ASN A 20 -12.95 6.52 12.41
CA ASN A 20 -11.93 7.47 12.82
C ASN A 20 -10.72 6.80 13.46
N SER A 21 -10.94 5.80 14.31
CA SER A 21 -9.86 5.08 15.00
C SER A 21 -9.00 4.33 13.99
N GLN A 22 -9.63 3.60 13.08
CA GLN A 22 -8.94 2.84 12.04
C GLN A 22 -8.15 3.76 11.12
N ARG A 23 -8.75 4.89 10.74
CA ARG A 23 -8.09 5.89 9.88
C ARG A 23 -6.83 6.44 10.53
N LYS A 24 -6.90 6.77 11.81
CA LYS A 24 -5.74 7.26 12.56
C LYS A 24 -4.63 6.22 12.62
N GLN A 25 -4.99 4.97 12.88
CA GLN A 25 -4.01 3.87 12.98
C GLN A 25 -3.26 3.67 11.66
N ILE A 26 -4.01 3.56 10.56
CA ILE A 26 -3.38 3.30 9.25
C ILE A 26 -2.59 4.51 8.77
N THR A 27 -3.08 5.71 9.03
CA THR A 27 -2.39 6.94 8.64
C THR A 27 -1.04 7.06 9.36
N ARG A 28 -1.00 6.73 10.64
CA ARG A 28 0.26 6.72 11.40
C ARG A 28 1.24 5.69 10.84
N ALA A 29 0.74 4.51 10.49
CA ALA A 29 1.58 3.46 9.92
C ALA A 29 2.14 3.88 8.56
N ILE A 30 1.31 4.49 7.72
CA ILE A 30 1.73 5.00 6.42
C ILE A 30 2.81 6.06 6.59
N GLU A 31 2.63 7.00 7.51
CA GLU A 31 3.62 8.06 7.77
C GLU A 31 4.93 7.51 8.31
N LYS A 32 4.88 6.47 9.13
CA LYS A 32 6.09 5.81 9.61
C LYS A 32 6.86 5.17 8.46
N VAL A 33 6.16 4.41 7.61
CA VAL A 33 6.78 3.72 6.47
C VAL A 33 7.31 4.73 5.47
N ARG A 34 6.62 5.86 5.31
CA ARG A 34 7.01 6.93 4.39
C ARG A 34 8.39 7.51 4.70
N GLN A 35 8.85 7.42 5.94
CA GLN A 35 10.20 7.89 6.31
C GLN A 35 11.27 7.15 5.51
N ASN A 36 11.03 5.88 5.19
CA ASN A 36 11.88 5.09 4.30
C ASN A 36 11.03 3.96 3.71
N PRO A 37 10.27 4.22 2.63
CA PRO A 37 9.34 3.22 2.08
C PRO A 37 9.99 2.20 1.16
N LEU A 38 11.30 2.20 1.04
CA LEU A 38 12.03 1.24 0.25
C LEU A 38 11.82 -0.17 0.81
N PRO A 39 11.99 -1.20 -0.03
CA PRO A 39 11.94 -2.58 0.45
C PRO A 39 12.95 -2.84 1.57
N ASP A 40 12.64 -3.81 2.42
CA ASP A 40 13.51 -4.14 3.55
C ASP A 40 14.91 -4.57 3.12
N TYR A 41 15.04 -5.23 1.96
CA TYR A 41 16.36 -5.60 1.43
C TYR A 41 17.17 -4.39 0.92
N GLU A 42 16.54 -3.23 0.83
CA GLU A 42 17.23 -1.96 0.54
C GLU A 42 17.33 -1.10 1.81
N GLY A 43 17.09 -1.67 2.97
CA GLY A 43 17.19 -0.98 4.24
C GLY A 43 15.96 -0.19 4.66
N GLY A 44 14.84 -0.33 3.96
CA GLY A 44 13.62 0.40 4.27
C GLY A 44 12.64 -0.37 5.14
N TYR A 45 11.48 0.23 5.37
CA TYR A 45 10.41 -0.36 6.17
C TYR A 45 9.44 -1.20 5.34
N GLY A 46 9.57 -1.17 4.01
CA GLY A 46 8.63 -1.84 3.12
C GLY A 46 8.78 -3.35 3.11
N LYS A 47 7.66 -4.06 3.02
CA LYS A 47 7.62 -5.51 2.93
C LYS A 47 7.21 -5.90 1.51
N PRO A 48 8.16 -6.36 0.66
CA PRO A 48 7.83 -6.71 -0.73
C PRO A 48 6.81 -7.83 -0.81
N LEU A 49 5.93 -7.75 -1.81
CA LEU A 49 4.91 -8.78 -2.05
C LEU A 49 5.32 -9.79 -3.11
N GLY A 50 5.93 -9.33 -4.21
CA GLY A 50 6.25 -10.20 -5.33
C GLY A 50 4.98 -10.74 -5.99
N ASN A 51 5.03 -11.98 -6.45
CA ASN A 51 3.84 -12.64 -7.03
C ASN A 51 3.08 -13.38 -5.94
N LYS A 52 1.75 -13.28 -5.97
CA LYS A 52 0.85 -13.98 -5.05
C LYS A 52 -0.12 -14.81 -5.87
N GLY A 53 0.16 -16.12 -5.99
CA GLY A 53 -0.58 -16.99 -6.89
C GLY A 53 -0.39 -16.53 -8.33
N ASN A 54 -1.50 -16.24 -9.01
CA ASN A 54 -1.48 -15.73 -10.38
C ASN A 54 -1.46 -14.20 -10.46
N ILE A 55 -1.29 -13.53 -9.31
CA ILE A 55 -1.35 -12.07 -9.25
C ILE A 55 0.06 -11.51 -9.26
N ASN A 56 0.37 -10.67 -10.24
CA ASN A 56 1.66 -10.01 -10.33
C ASN A 56 1.63 -8.73 -9.49
N LEU A 57 2.28 -8.78 -8.33
CA LEU A 57 2.43 -7.65 -7.42
C LEU A 57 3.89 -7.22 -7.31
N SER A 58 4.70 -7.56 -8.31
CA SER A 58 6.10 -7.12 -8.36
C SER A 58 6.18 -5.60 -8.26
N GLY A 59 7.06 -5.11 -7.40
CA GLY A 59 7.21 -3.69 -7.14
C GLY A 59 6.24 -3.14 -6.11
N CYS A 60 5.32 -3.98 -5.61
CA CYS A 60 4.40 -3.58 -4.53
C CYS A 60 4.93 -4.00 -3.17
N LEU A 61 4.55 -3.24 -2.17
CA LEU A 61 4.93 -3.47 -0.78
C LEU A 61 3.68 -3.38 0.09
N LYS A 62 3.72 -4.03 1.24
CA LYS A 62 2.57 -4.06 2.15
C LYS A 62 2.88 -3.39 3.48
N ILE A 63 1.82 -2.89 4.08
CA ILE A 63 1.78 -2.46 5.48
C ILE A 63 0.71 -3.31 6.14
N LYS A 64 1.03 -3.92 7.27
CA LYS A 64 0.07 -4.78 7.99
C LYS A 64 0.06 -4.43 9.46
N LEU A 65 -1.11 -4.07 9.97
CA LEU A 65 -1.32 -3.82 11.40
C LEU A 65 -1.99 -5.05 12.00
N LYS A 66 -1.20 -5.91 12.63
CA LYS A 66 -1.67 -7.21 13.13
C LYS A 66 -2.80 -7.09 14.13
N ALA A 67 -2.72 -6.14 15.05
CA ALA A 67 -3.70 -5.99 16.13
C ALA A 67 -5.09 -5.62 15.60
N SER A 68 -5.17 -4.75 14.61
CA SER A 68 -6.44 -4.27 14.06
C SER A 68 -6.89 -5.01 12.81
N GLY A 69 -5.99 -5.75 12.18
CA GLY A 69 -6.27 -6.40 10.89
C GLY A 69 -6.22 -5.45 9.69
N LEU A 70 -5.87 -4.20 9.91
CA LEU A 70 -5.74 -3.23 8.81
C LEU A 70 -4.54 -3.58 7.94
N ARG A 71 -4.73 -3.43 6.64
CA ARG A 71 -3.69 -3.70 5.63
C ARG A 71 -3.70 -2.62 4.58
N ALA A 72 -2.53 -2.38 4.00
CA ALA A 72 -2.41 -1.48 2.87
C ALA A 72 -1.35 -2.02 1.91
N VAL A 73 -1.52 -1.71 0.63
CA VAL A 73 -0.54 -2.01 -0.41
C VAL A 73 -0.19 -0.70 -1.09
N TYR A 74 1.09 -0.51 -1.31
CA TYR A 74 1.59 0.65 -2.04
C TYR A 74 2.66 0.23 -3.04
N ARG A 75 2.96 1.12 -3.97
CA ARG A 75 4.09 0.95 -4.88
C ARG A 75 4.95 2.21 -4.86
N LEU A 76 6.19 2.08 -5.32
CA LEU A 76 7.10 3.20 -5.42
C LEU A 76 7.18 3.68 -6.85
N ILE A 77 7.02 4.96 -7.05
CA ILE A 77 7.31 5.63 -8.32
C ILE A 77 8.66 6.31 -8.11
N ARG A 78 9.73 5.57 -8.38
CA ARG A 78 11.08 5.99 -8.00
C ARG A 78 11.55 7.24 -8.73
N THR A 79 11.14 7.40 -9.98
CA THR A 79 11.48 8.59 -10.78
C THR A 79 10.96 9.87 -10.16
N GLU A 80 9.87 9.79 -9.40
CA GLU A 80 9.22 10.94 -8.77
C GLU A 80 9.39 10.93 -7.25
N THR A 81 10.09 9.97 -6.72
CA THR A 81 10.26 9.78 -5.27
C THR A 81 8.89 9.81 -4.59
N THR A 82 7.96 9.03 -5.12
CA THR A 82 6.57 8.98 -4.65
C THR A 82 6.20 7.59 -4.15
N MET A 83 5.58 7.56 -2.98
CA MET A 83 4.96 6.39 -2.39
C MET A 83 3.47 6.48 -2.73
N GLN A 84 2.98 5.59 -3.61
CA GLN A 84 1.59 5.62 -4.06
C GLN A 84 0.78 4.52 -3.40
N MET A 85 -0.22 4.92 -2.63
CA MET A 85 -1.13 3.98 -1.98
C MET A 85 -2.13 3.43 -2.99
N VAL A 86 -2.26 2.11 -3.05
CA VAL A 86 -3.11 1.41 -4.03
C VAL A 86 -4.38 0.86 -3.39
N VAL A 87 -4.29 0.27 -2.21
CA VAL A 87 -5.45 -0.28 -1.50
C VAL A 87 -5.24 -0.20 0.00
N ILE A 88 -6.32 0.05 0.74
CA ILE A 88 -6.34 0.07 2.21
C ILE A 88 -7.60 -0.66 2.65
N GLY A 89 -7.51 -1.55 3.63
CA GLY A 89 -8.71 -2.22 4.10
C GLY A 89 -8.49 -3.19 5.24
N LEU A 90 -9.60 -3.79 5.66
CA LEU A 90 -9.66 -4.79 6.72
C LEU A 90 -9.78 -6.21 6.17
N ARG A 91 -9.81 -6.35 4.86
CA ARG A 91 -10.04 -7.63 4.21
C ARG A 91 -8.86 -8.58 4.44
N ALA A 92 -9.13 -9.89 4.26
CA ALA A 92 -8.07 -10.88 4.29
C ALA A 92 -7.00 -10.57 3.24
N ASP A 93 -5.76 -11.02 3.48
CA ASP A 93 -4.62 -10.77 2.59
C ASP A 93 -4.97 -11.07 1.13
N GLU A 94 -5.59 -12.23 0.89
CA GLU A 94 -5.92 -12.65 -0.47
C GLU A 94 -6.81 -11.65 -1.20
N GLU A 95 -7.83 -11.13 -0.53
CA GLU A 95 -8.73 -10.13 -1.13
C GLU A 95 -8.03 -8.81 -1.40
N VAL A 96 -7.20 -8.37 -0.45
CA VAL A 96 -6.43 -7.14 -0.59
C VAL A 96 -5.50 -7.26 -1.79
N TYR A 97 -4.82 -8.40 -1.94
CA TYR A 97 -3.89 -8.61 -3.05
C TYR A 97 -4.60 -8.68 -4.39
N LYS A 98 -5.75 -9.33 -4.47
CA LYS A 98 -6.57 -9.36 -5.70
C LYS A 98 -7.00 -7.95 -6.10
N THR A 99 -7.45 -7.16 -5.13
CA THR A 99 -7.85 -5.77 -5.36
C THR A 99 -6.67 -4.94 -5.85
N ALA A 100 -5.50 -5.09 -5.21
CA ALA A 100 -4.29 -4.40 -5.63
C ALA A 100 -3.93 -4.74 -7.06
N GLY A 101 -3.97 -6.03 -7.41
CA GLY A 101 -3.66 -6.49 -8.76
C GLY A 101 -4.58 -5.88 -9.81
N LYS A 102 -5.88 -5.84 -9.54
CA LYS A 102 -6.86 -5.24 -10.45
C LYS A 102 -6.63 -3.75 -10.65
N ARG A 103 -6.37 -3.03 -9.56
CA ARG A 103 -6.14 -1.59 -9.61
C ARG A 103 -4.86 -1.25 -10.35
N LEU A 104 -3.80 -2.03 -10.14
CA LEU A 104 -2.53 -1.85 -10.85
C LEU A 104 -2.69 -2.13 -12.34
N GLN A 105 -3.43 -3.16 -12.70
CA GLN A 105 -3.69 -3.48 -14.11
C GLN A 105 -4.40 -2.31 -14.81
N LYS A 106 -5.37 -1.71 -14.15
CA LYS A 106 -6.08 -0.53 -14.65
C LYS A 106 -5.14 0.66 -14.85
N ILE A 107 -4.27 0.92 -13.87
CA ILE A 107 -3.30 2.01 -13.94
C ILE A 107 -2.34 1.80 -15.12
N ARG A 108 -1.84 0.57 -15.29
CA ARG A 108 -0.89 0.23 -16.36
C ARG A 108 -1.52 0.29 -17.75
N SER A 109 -2.85 0.19 -17.84
CA SER A 109 -3.58 0.21 -19.10
C SER A 109 -3.91 1.63 -19.58
N GLU A 110 -3.74 2.62 -18.74
CA GLU A 110 -4.04 4.02 -19.04
C GLU A 110 -2.94 4.72 -19.83
#